data_6382e4664ded608ae7b16df5a4417d0e
#
_entry.id   6382e4664ded608ae7b16df5a4417d0e
#
_cell.length_a   1.000
_cell.length_b   1.000
_cell.length_c   1.000
_cell.angle_alpha   90.00
_cell.angle_beta   90.00
_cell.angle_gamma   90.00
#
_symmetry.space_group_name_H-M   'P 1'
#
loop_
_entity.id
_entity.type
_entity.pdbx_description
1 polymer ?
#
loop_
_entity_poly.entity_id
_entity_poly.type
_entity_poly.pdbx_seq_one_letter_code
_entity_poly.pdbx_strand_id
1 'polypeptide(L)'
;MRPGLYAFAAAAAFLGATTYIGLVEQPARLALGSRAMIKEWTRSNRRGTLMLSVLAVVSAILAYIQFRSNGDVRWLIGGATILASWPYAYFVMVPVNVWLCTLPGTAASPVRKLMRDWGLLEWGHALIGFAACCAFAWALEWPV
;
A
#
# COMPACT_ATOMS: atom_id res chain seq x y z
N MET A 1 -18.13 -12.27 -17.06
CA MET A 1 -17.29 -11.38 -16.23
C MET A 1 -15.86 -11.92 -16.25
N ARG A 2 -14.85 -11.04 -16.20
CA ARG A 2 -13.42 -11.45 -16.12
C ARG A 2 -12.86 -11.00 -14.76
N PRO A 3 -13.09 -11.75 -13.67
CA PRO A 3 -12.68 -11.35 -12.32
C PRO A 3 -11.19 -11.05 -12.22
N GLY A 4 -10.35 -11.78 -12.97
CA GLY A 4 -8.91 -11.56 -13.01
C GLY A 4 -8.50 -10.18 -13.52
N LEU A 5 -9.20 -9.62 -14.51
CA LEU A 5 -8.93 -8.26 -14.98
C LEU A 5 -9.24 -7.23 -13.89
N TYR A 6 -10.31 -7.43 -13.15
CA TYR A 6 -10.65 -6.53 -12.04
C TYR A 6 -9.71 -6.71 -10.84
N ALA A 7 -9.20 -7.94 -10.59
CA ALA A 7 -8.16 -8.18 -9.59
C ALA A 7 -6.89 -7.38 -9.93
N PHE A 8 -6.44 -7.46 -11.18
CA PHE A 8 -5.32 -6.68 -11.68
C PHE A 8 -5.57 -5.17 -11.58
N ALA A 9 -6.76 -4.69 -11.98
CA ALA A 9 -7.11 -3.27 -11.89
C ALA A 9 -7.09 -2.75 -10.45
N ALA A 10 -7.59 -3.52 -9.48
CA ALA A 10 -7.53 -3.16 -8.06
C ALA A 10 -6.08 -3.13 -7.53
N ALA A 11 -5.24 -4.08 -7.93
CA ALA A 11 -3.80 -4.07 -7.59
C ALA A 11 -3.06 -2.89 -8.24
N ALA A 12 -3.39 -2.54 -9.48
CA ALA A 12 -2.83 -1.38 -10.16
C ALA A 12 -3.27 -0.07 -9.49
N ALA A 13 -4.51 0.04 -9.02
CA ALA A 13 -4.98 1.17 -8.23
C ALA A 13 -4.25 1.26 -6.89
N PHE A 14 -3.99 0.14 -6.22
CA PHE A 14 -3.17 0.08 -5.00
C PHE A 14 -1.75 0.58 -5.27
N LEU A 15 -1.10 0.09 -6.32
CA LEU A 15 0.24 0.52 -6.74
C LEU A 15 0.26 2.01 -7.06
N GLY A 16 -0.71 2.50 -7.82
CA GLY A 16 -0.83 3.92 -8.16
C GLY A 16 -0.99 4.81 -6.93
N ALA A 17 -1.83 4.39 -5.97
CA ALA A 17 -2.04 5.13 -4.73
C ALA A 17 -0.77 5.20 -3.87
N THR A 18 -0.07 4.08 -3.68
CA THR A 18 1.19 4.04 -2.90
C THR A 18 2.31 4.84 -3.58
N THR A 19 2.39 4.77 -4.89
CA THR A 19 3.35 5.58 -5.69
C THR A 19 3.04 7.08 -5.55
N TYR A 20 1.76 7.47 -5.61
CA TYR A 20 1.34 8.85 -5.39
C TYR A 20 1.72 9.37 -4.01
N ILE A 21 1.51 8.56 -2.96
CA ILE A 21 1.93 8.91 -1.60
C ILE A 21 3.44 9.20 -1.56
N GLY A 22 4.26 8.33 -2.15
CA GLY A 22 5.71 8.48 -2.15
C GLY A 22 6.23 9.66 -2.97
N LEU A 23 5.68 9.86 -4.17
CA LEU A 23 6.17 10.87 -5.12
C LEU A 23 5.58 12.27 -4.92
N VAL A 24 4.34 12.37 -4.44
CA VAL A 24 3.59 13.63 -4.39
C VAL A 24 3.27 14.05 -2.96
N GLU A 25 2.59 13.21 -2.18
CA GLU A 25 2.19 13.58 -0.82
C GLU A 25 3.39 13.75 0.11
N GLN A 26 4.33 12.83 0.10
CA GLN A 26 5.45 12.82 1.03
C GLN A 26 6.37 14.04 0.88
N PRO A 27 6.80 14.46 -0.32
CA PRO A 27 7.54 15.71 -0.50
C PRO A 27 6.75 16.94 -0.07
N ALA A 28 5.46 17.01 -0.42
CA ALA A 28 4.60 18.12 -0.02
C ALA A 28 4.44 18.20 1.51
N ARG A 29 4.27 17.06 2.17
CA ARG A 29 4.20 16.94 3.63
C ARG A 29 5.48 17.39 4.30
N LEU A 30 6.64 17.00 3.79
CA LEU A 30 7.95 17.41 4.30
C LEU A 30 8.24 18.91 4.13
N ALA A 31 7.53 19.61 3.26
CA ALA A 31 7.62 21.07 3.12
C ALA A 31 6.88 21.82 4.24
N LEU A 32 5.99 21.15 4.99
CA LEU A 32 5.24 21.76 6.09
C LEU A 32 6.08 21.89 7.36
N GLY A 33 5.68 22.81 8.26
CA GLY A 33 6.20 22.86 9.62
C GLY A 33 5.79 21.60 10.40
N SER A 34 6.61 21.19 11.37
CA SER A 34 6.47 19.87 12.04
C SER A 34 5.09 19.62 12.65
N ARG A 35 4.44 20.61 13.23
CA ARG A 35 3.08 20.48 13.79
C ARG A 35 2.02 20.28 12.69
N ALA A 36 2.10 21.04 11.60
CA ALA A 36 1.19 20.92 10.46
C ALA A 36 1.41 19.60 9.73
N MET A 37 2.66 19.17 9.60
CA MET A 37 3.05 17.90 9.00
C MET A 37 2.44 16.69 9.72
N ILE A 38 2.54 16.61 11.04
CA ILE A 38 1.94 15.55 11.85
C ILE A 38 0.41 15.58 11.76
N LYS A 39 -0.19 16.75 11.82
CA LYS A 39 -1.65 16.90 11.74
C LYS A 39 -2.20 16.43 10.39
N GLU A 40 -1.52 16.78 9.30
CA GLU A 40 -1.86 16.32 7.96
C GLU A 40 -1.67 14.81 7.84
N TRP A 41 -0.50 14.30 8.21
CA TRP A 41 -0.18 12.88 8.13
C TRP A 41 -1.18 12.02 8.91
N THR A 42 -1.55 12.39 10.11
CA THR A 42 -2.51 11.63 10.94
C THR A 42 -3.86 11.45 10.24
N ARG A 43 -4.30 12.50 9.51
CA ARG A 43 -5.59 12.47 8.79
C ARG A 43 -5.51 11.68 7.49
N SER A 44 -4.46 11.91 6.70
CA SER A 44 -4.28 11.24 5.40
C SER A 44 -3.93 9.77 5.59
N ASN A 45 -3.05 9.43 6.52
CA ASN A 45 -2.62 8.06 6.78
C ASN A 45 -3.80 7.15 7.17
N ARG A 46 -4.70 7.61 8.04
CA ARG A 46 -5.88 6.82 8.42
C ARG A 46 -6.79 6.48 7.23
N ARG A 47 -7.03 7.46 6.37
CA ARG A 47 -7.85 7.27 5.16
C ARG A 47 -7.14 6.45 4.10
N GLY A 48 -5.85 6.72 3.90
CA GLY A 48 -5.00 5.98 2.98
C GLY A 48 -4.91 4.50 3.35
N THR A 49 -4.65 4.18 4.62
CA THR A 49 -4.59 2.80 5.12
C THR A 49 -5.91 2.06 4.88
N LEU A 50 -7.05 2.69 5.13
CA LEU A 50 -8.36 2.08 4.86
C LEU A 50 -8.53 1.80 3.36
N MET A 51 -8.25 2.79 2.51
CA MET A 51 -8.36 2.64 1.05
C MET A 51 -7.47 1.54 0.52
N LEU A 52 -6.20 1.52 0.91
CA LEU A 52 -5.24 0.49 0.50
C LEU A 52 -5.66 -0.91 0.98
N SER A 53 -6.17 -1.01 2.21
CA SER A 53 -6.69 -2.27 2.76
C SER A 53 -7.87 -2.80 1.95
N VAL A 54 -8.82 -1.94 1.60
CA VAL A 54 -9.98 -2.31 0.77
C VAL A 54 -9.53 -2.76 -0.62
N LEU A 55 -8.62 -2.03 -1.28
CA LEU A 55 -8.09 -2.40 -2.59
C LEU A 55 -7.37 -3.75 -2.56
N ALA A 56 -6.58 -4.02 -1.52
CA ALA A 56 -5.88 -5.29 -1.36
C ALA A 56 -6.87 -6.46 -1.20
N VAL A 57 -7.89 -6.31 -0.35
CA VAL A 57 -8.91 -7.34 -0.13
C VAL A 57 -9.74 -7.58 -1.38
N VAL A 58 -10.21 -6.52 -2.04
CA VAL A 58 -10.99 -6.63 -3.29
C VAL A 58 -10.18 -7.36 -4.36
N SER A 59 -8.90 -6.96 -4.54
CA SER A 59 -7.99 -7.62 -5.49
C SER A 59 -7.84 -9.11 -5.18
N ALA A 60 -7.59 -9.47 -3.92
CA ALA A 60 -7.40 -10.87 -3.50
C ALA A 60 -8.68 -11.72 -3.66
N ILE A 61 -9.86 -11.17 -3.31
CA ILE A 61 -11.14 -11.87 -3.50
C ILE A 61 -11.37 -12.14 -4.98
N LEU A 62 -11.18 -11.16 -5.84
CA LEU A 62 -11.37 -11.30 -7.29
C LEU A 62 -10.37 -12.29 -7.90
N ALA A 63 -9.12 -12.29 -7.41
CA ALA A 63 -8.11 -13.27 -7.79
C ALA A 63 -8.53 -14.70 -7.38
N TYR A 64 -9.06 -14.87 -6.18
CA TYR A 64 -9.58 -16.16 -5.71
C TYR A 64 -10.77 -16.65 -6.55
N ILE A 65 -11.71 -15.76 -6.90
CA ILE A 65 -12.83 -16.09 -7.78
C ILE A 65 -12.33 -16.52 -9.15
N GLN A 66 -11.31 -15.84 -9.70
CA GLN A 66 -10.70 -16.21 -10.98
C GLN A 66 -10.02 -17.58 -10.90
N PHE A 67 -9.26 -17.84 -9.84
CA PHE A 67 -8.67 -19.15 -9.59
C PHE A 67 -9.72 -20.25 -9.53
N ARG A 68 -10.84 -20.01 -8.84
CA ARG A 68 -11.92 -20.99 -8.77
C ARG A 68 -12.57 -21.29 -10.12
N SER A 69 -12.47 -20.38 -11.07
CA SER A 69 -13.06 -20.56 -12.41
C SER A 69 -12.16 -21.28 -13.41
N ASN A 70 -10.84 -21.16 -13.27
CA ASN A 70 -9.87 -21.72 -14.25
C ASN A 70 -8.78 -22.61 -13.64
N GLY A 71 -8.68 -22.71 -12.31
CA GLY A 71 -7.68 -23.53 -11.62
C GLY A 71 -6.24 -23.00 -11.65
N ASP A 72 -6.01 -21.83 -12.26
CA ASP A 72 -4.67 -21.28 -12.45
C ASP A 72 -4.14 -20.66 -11.14
N VAL A 73 -3.14 -21.32 -10.56
CA VAL A 73 -2.52 -20.97 -9.27
C VAL A 73 -1.85 -19.61 -9.26
N ARG A 74 -1.49 -19.05 -10.43
CA ARG A 74 -0.88 -17.73 -10.54
C ARG A 74 -1.79 -16.62 -9.97
N TRP A 75 -3.11 -16.80 -10.05
CA TRP A 75 -4.07 -15.91 -9.41
C TRP A 75 -3.96 -15.91 -7.89
N LEU A 76 -3.71 -17.09 -7.29
CA LEU A 76 -3.48 -17.17 -5.84
C LEU A 76 -2.15 -16.52 -5.44
N ILE A 77 -1.11 -16.67 -6.28
CA ILE A 77 0.17 -15.99 -6.04
C ILE A 77 -0.03 -14.47 -6.01
N GLY A 78 -0.68 -13.90 -7.02
CA GLY A 78 -0.97 -12.46 -7.05
C GLY A 78 -1.83 -12.00 -5.86
N GLY A 79 -2.88 -12.77 -5.52
CA GLY A 79 -3.75 -12.49 -4.37
C GLY A 79 -3.03 -12.55 -3.02
N ALA A 80 -2.18 -13.55 -2.81
CA ALA A 80 -1.35 -13.66 -1.62
C ALA A 80 -0.32 -12.53 -1.54
N THR A 81 0.28 -12.17 -2.67
CA THR A 81 1.26 -11.09 -2.76
C THR A 81 0.63 -9.76 -2.33
N ILE A 82 -0.55 -9.39 -2.86
CA ILE A 82 -1.18 -8.12 -2.47
C ILE A 82 -1.61 -8.11 -1.00
N LEU A 83 -2.04 -9.25 -0.45
CA LEU A 83 -2.38 -9.37 0.98
C LEU A 83 -1.15 -9.30 1.89
N ALA A 84 0.07 -9.54 1.38
CA ALA A 84 1.30 -9.33 2.16
C ALA A 84 1.47 -7.87 2.62
N SER A 85 0.73 -6.93 2.03
CA SER A 85 0.64 -5.54 2.51
C SER A 85 0.13 -5.43 3.95
N TRP A 86 -0.71 -6.37 4.42
CA TRP A 86 -1.24 -6.37 5.79
C TRP A 86 -0.20 -6.70 6.85
N PRO A 87 0.50 -7.86 6.79
CA PRO A 87 1.58 -8.11 7.73
C PRO A 87 2.69 -7.06 7.61
N TYR A 88 2.99 -6.55 6.41
CA TYR A 88 3.93 -5.46 6.24
C TYR A 88 3.47 -4.20 7.01
N ALA A 89 2.22 -3.78 6.85
CA ALA A 89 1.66 -2.66 7.59
C ALA A 89 1.73 -2.90 9.11
N TYR A 90 1.37 -4.09 9.58
CA TYR A 90 1.33 -4.40 10.99
C TYR A 90 2.72 -4.43 11.64
N PHE A 91 3.69 -5.12 11.02
CA PHE A 91 5.01 -5.31 11.63
C PHE A 91 6.00 -4.18 11.34
N VAL A 92 5.84 -3.47 10.23
CA VAL A 92 6.79 -2.42 9.80
C VAL A 92 6.23 -1.03 10.02
N MET A 93 4.99 -0.76 9.56
CA MET A 93 4.45 0.61 9.57
C MET A 93 3.85 0.99 10.94
N VAL A 94 3.13 0.08 11.60
CA VAL A 94 2.46 0.39 12.88
C VAL A 94 3.45 0.85 13.96
N PRO A 95 4.63 0.24 14.18
CA PRO A 95 5.59 0.74 15.16
C PRO A 95 6.03 2.19 14.88
N VAL A 96 6.29 2.52 13.62
CA VAL A 96 6.68 3.89 13.22
C VAL A 96 5.53 4.86 13.38
N ASN A 97 4.30 4.44 13.04
CA ASN A 97 3.09 5.24 13.24
C ASN A 97 2.86 5.58 14.73
N VAL A 98 3.05 4.62 15.62
CA VAL A 98 2.95 4.83 17.07
C VAL A 98 3.99 5.86 17.53
N TRP A 99 5.23 5.75 17.10
CA TRP A 99 6.27 6.72 17.45
C TRP A 99 5.97 8.12 16.94
N LEU A 100 5.49 8.25 15.70
CA LEU A 100 5.06 9.55 15.16
C LEU A 100 3.94 10.20 15.97
N CYS A 101 3.01 9.39 16.50
CA CYS A 101 1.93 9.89 17.35
C CYS A 101 2.38 10.28 18.77
N THR A 102 3.47 9.70 19.28
CA THR A 102 3.95 9.94 20.65
C THR A 102 4.96 11.10 20.74
N LEU A 103 5.61 11.47 19.62
CA LEU A 103 6.56 12.58 19.62
C LEU A 103 5.85 13.92 19.77
N PRO A 104 6.35 14.81 20.67
CA PRO A 104 5.83 16.17 20.76
C PRO A 104 6.01 16.90 19.43
N GLY A 105 4.97 17.55 18.93
CA GLY A 105 5.05 18.35 17.69
C GLY A 105 6.03 19.55 17.76
N THR A 106 6.55 19.84 18.94
CA THR A 106 7.61 20.83 19.20
C THR A 106 9.02 20.28 18.95
N ALA A 107 9.19 18.93 18.94
CA ALA A 107 10.46 18.27 18.66
C ALA A 107 10.73 18.20 17.15
N ALA A 108 11.02 19.33 16.52
CA ALA A 108 11.07 19.47 15.06
C ALA A 108 12.03 18.49 14.35
N SER A 109 13.25 18.31 14.87
CA SER A 109 14.29 17.50 14.25
C SER A 109 13.97 15.99 14.28
N PRO A 110 13.67 15.36 15.42
CA PRO A 110 13.34 13.93 15.46
C PRO A 110 12.05 13.58 14.73
N VAL A 111 11.02 14.44 14.80
CA VAL A 111 9.76 14.26 14.07
C VAL A 111 10.00 14.25 12.55
N ARG A 112 10.80 15.18 12.05
CA ARG A 112 11.11 15.28 10.61
C ARG A 112 11.93 14.10 10.11
N LYS A 113 12.90 13.63 10.89
CA LYS A 113 13.68 12.44 10.56
C LYS A 113 12.77 11.22 10.48
N LEU A 114 11.95 10.99 11.51
CA LEU A 114 11.04 9.84 11.57
C LEU A 114 10.01 9.87 10.42
N MET A 115 9.54 11.07 10.03
CA MET A 115 8.65 11.22 8.87
C MET A 115 9.34 10.87 7.54
N ARG A 116 10.61 11.16 7.38
CA ARG A 116 11.40 10.71 6.20
C ARG A 116 11.54 9.19 6.18
N ASP A 117 11.88 8.61 7.32
CA ASP A 117 12.02 7.15 7.45
C ASP A 117 10.67 6.46 7.16
N TRP A 118 9.57 7.02 7.65
CA TRP A 118 8.21 6.55 7.32
C TRP A 118 7.97 6.58 5.80
N GLY A 119 8.33 7.66 5.13
CA GLY A 119 8.17 7.79 3.68
C GLY A 119 9.00 6.76 2.90
N LEU A 120 10.20 6.40 3.36
CA LEU A 120 11.00 5.33 2.76
C LEU A 120 10.35 3.96 2.95
N LEU A 121 9.81 3.69 4.13
CA LEU A 121 9.11 2.44 4.42
C LEU A 121 7.80 2.32 3.61
N GLU A 122 7.12 3.42 3.31
CA GLU A 122 5.90 3.41 2.50
C GLU A 122 6.14 2.85 1.08
N TRP A 123 7.35 3.00 0.53
CA TRP A 123 7.75 2.36 -0.73
C TRP A 123 7.67 0.83 -0.70
N GLY A 124 7.70 0.21 0.48
CA GLY A 124 7.46 -1.22 0.63
C GLY A 124 6.06 -1.65 0.16
N HIS A 125 5.04 -0.82 0.41
CA HIS A 125 3.69 -1.05 -0.14
C HIS A 125 3.69 -0.95 -1.67
N ALA A 126 4.41 0.00 -2.25
CA ALA A 126 4.53 0.12 -3.71
C ALA A 126 5.21 -1.10 -4.34
N LEU A 127 6.25 -1.64 -3.70
CA LEU A 127 6.92 -2.88 -4.15
C LEU A 127 5.98 -4.08 -4.11
N ILE A 128 5.19 -4.21 -3.05
CA ILE A 128 4.18 -5.28 -2.92
C ILE A 128 3.12 -5.14 -4.03
N GLY A 129 2.61 -3.93 -4.25
CA GLY A 129 1.65 -3.65 -5.32
C GLY A 129 2.22 -3.95 -6.70
N PHE A 130 3.47 -3.57 -6.97
CA PHE A 130 4.16 -3.87 -8.21
C PHE A 130 4.32 -5.38 -8.45
N ALA A 131 4.79 -6.11 -7.43
CA ALA A 131 4.95 -7.56 -7.51
C ALA A 131 3.60 -8.28 -7.77
N ALA A 132 2.52 -7.83 -7.12
CA ALA A 132 1.18 -8.36 -7.37
C ALA A 132 0.70 -8.07 -8.80
N CYS A 133 0.95 -6.86 -9.31
CA CYS A 133 0.64 -6.52 -10.71
C CYS A 133 1.41 -7.40 -11.69
N CYS A 134 2.69 -7.65 -11.45
CA CYS A 134 3.49 -8.56 -12.28
C CYS A 134 2.92 -9.99 -12.27
N ALA A 135 2.53 -10.51 -11.10
CA ALA A 135 1.93 -11.84 -10.99
C ALA A 135 0.60 -11.95 -11.75
N PHE A 136 -0.26 -10.93 -11.63
CA PHE A 136 -1.53 -10.89 -12.37
C PHE A 136 -1.33 -10.70 -13.88
N ALA A 137 -0.38 -9.87 -14.31
CA ALA A 137 -0.04 -9.72 -15.72
C ALA A 137 0.44 -11.04 -16.31
N TRP A 138 1.29 -11.76 -15.60
CA TRP A 138 1.74 -13.10 -15.98
C TRP A 138 0.58 -14.10 -16.13
N ALA A 139 -0.41 -14.05 -15.24
CA ALA A 139 -1.60 -14.89 -15.33
C ALA A 139 -2.54 -14.50 -16.48
N LEU A 140 -2.55 -13.22 -16.87
CA LEU A 140 -3.36 -12.70 -17.98
C LEU A 140 -2.78 -13.04 -19.36
N GLU A 141 -1.45 -12.96 -19.50
CA GLU A 141 -0.77 -13.16 -20.80
C GLU A 141 -0.76 -14.63 -21.27
N TRP A 142 -0.73 -15.59 -20.35
CA TRP A 142 -0.62 -17.02 -20.64
C TRP A 142 -1.78 -17.78 -20.00
N PRO A 143 -3.01 -17.65 -20.53
CA PRO A 143 -4.13 -18.42 -19.98
C PRO A 143 -3.86 -19.93 -20.16
N VAL A 144 -3.96 -20.68 -19.08
CA VAL A 144 -3.83 -22.15 -19.05
C VAL A 144 -5.19 -22.77 -19.35
#